data_af91eddbba20f04f3c05e93fff3485ad
#
_entry.id   af91eddbba20f04f3c05e93fff3485ad
#
_cell.length_a   1.000
_cell.length_b   1.000
_cell.length_c   1.000
_cell.angle_alpha   90.00
_cell.angle_beta   90.00
_cell.angle_gamma   90.00
#
_symmetry.space_group_name_H-M   'P 1'
#
loop_
_entity.id
_entity.type
_entity.pdbx_description
1 polymer ?
#
loop_
_entity_poly.entity_id
_entity_poly.type
_entity_poly.pdbx_seq_one_letter_code
_entity_poly.pdbx_strand_id
1 'polypeptide(L)'
;MKQFFKYVYIHFTEGSEKMDLLVPLLVKRKYEYLAIQDSDFRSFGQQKANYDNLFFTDCHDYEMTCFSDNAFSQAFSDRVMKVYGAPVNYDLIDSDLQLLSCYKACNMVCSLGVSFKLIDKKVTQIPNIDYACIQSNIVGNLQQGYVKGFVKSLDNQLQGRCHLHNGHDWLNRICYYLNSKKTVEEEELQELVVSLYSKESFVQTQLYKDIVLWEEKNRKVWN
;
A
#
# COMPACT_ATOMS: atom_id res chain seq x y z
N MET A 1 -11.84 -8.30 -1.72
CA MET A 1 -12.90 -7.97 -0.75
C MET A 1 -14.24 -8.64 -1.02
N LYS A 2 -14.83 -8.62 -2.23
CA LYS A 2 -16.12 -9.30 -2.51
C LYS A 2 -16.20 -10.76 -2.03
N GLN A 3 -15.10 -11.48 -2.00
CA GLN A 3 -15.04 -12.87 -1.50
C GLN A 3 -15.20 -13.00 0.02
N PHE A 4 -15.04 -11.92 0.78
CA PHE A 4 -15.09 -11.93 2.25
C PHE A 4 -16.42 -11.41 2.79
N PHE A 5 -17.16 -10.58 2.03
CA PHE A 5 -18.40 -9.94 2.46
C PHE A 5 -19.55 -10.34 1.54
N LYS A 6 -20.51 -11.08 2.08
CA LYS A 6 -21.55 -11.79 1.30
C LYS A 6 -22.73 -10.93 0.82
N TYR A 7 -22.97 -9.75 1.42
CA TYR A 7 -24.18 -8.95 1.20
C TYR A 7 -23.95 -7.45 1.18
N VAL A 8 -22.82 -6.99 0.61
CA VAL A 8 -22.47 -5.57 0.59
C VAL A 8 -22.41 -5.05 -0.82
N TYR A 9 -22.98 -3.89 -1.04
CA TYR A 9 -22.67 -3.09 -2.23
C TYR A 9 -21.26 -2.53 -2.07
N ILE A 10 -20.34 -2.97 -2.92
CA ILE A 10 -18.97 -2.49 -2.89
C ILE A 10 -18.80 -1.44 -3.98
N HIS A 11 -18.54 -0.20 -3.56
CA HIS A 11 -18.12 0.88 -4.43
C HIS A 11 -16.61 1.06 -4.32
N PHE A 12 -15.92 1.02 -5.45
CA PHE A 12 -14.51 1.37 -5.53
C PHE A 12 -14.41 2.88 -5.81
N THR A 13 -13.67 3.59 -4.96
CA THR A 13 -13.27 4.97 -5.24
C THR A 13 -11.85 4.93 -5.79
N GLU A 14 -11.63 5.61 -6.91
CA GLU A 14 -10.30 5.73 -7.46
C GLU A 14 -9.52 6.80 -6.68
N GLY A 15 -8.73 6.38 -5.69
CA GLY A 15 -7.87 7.24 -4.89
C GLY A 15 -8.48 7.77 -3.59
N SER A 16 -7.61 8.10 -2.66
CA SER A 16 -7.94 8.59 -1.31
C SER A 16 -8.70 9.93 -1.34
N GLU A 17 -8.39 10.82 -2.29
CA GLU A 17 -9.06 12.11 -2.44
C GLU A 17 -10.58 11.99 -2.66
N LYS A 18 -11.02 10.97 -3.41
CA LYS A 18 -12.46 10.71 -3.62
C LYS A 18 -13.12 10.16 -2.36
N MET A 19 -12.41 9.39 -1.56
CA MET A 19 -12.89 8.88 -0.29
C MET A 19 -13.11 10.04 0.70
N ASP A 20 -12.17 10.97 0.76
CA ASP A 20 -12.24 12.17 1.62
C ASP A 20 -13.44 13.08 1.27
N LEU A 21 -13.92 13.03 0.03
CA LEU A 21 -15.15 13.73 -0.39
C LEU A 21 -16.41 12.91 -0.12
N LEU A 22 -16.35 11.59 -0.35
CA LEU A 22 -17.53 10.72 -0.27
C LEU A 22 -17.97 10.47 1.17
N VAL A 23 -17.04 10.16 2.08
CA VAL A 23 -17.35 9.82 3.47
C VAL A 23 -18.15 10.91 4.19
N PRO A 24 -17.77 12.21 4.12
CA PRO A 24 -18.58 13.28 4.71
C PRO A 24 -20.01 13.36 4.14
N LEU A 25 -20.17 13.06 2.85
CA LEU A 25 -21.52 13.07 2.22
C LEU A 25 -22.37 11.91 2.73
N LEU A 26 -21.79 10.73 2.91
CA LEU A 26 -22.49 9.57 3.47
C LEU A 26 -22.93 9.84 4.91
N VAL A 27 -22.04 10.40 5.73
CA VAL A 27 -22.34 10.84 7.11
C VAL A 27 -23.49 11.87 7.12
N LYS A 28 -23.38 12.93 6.29
CA LYS A 28 -24.41 13.99 6.20
C LYS A 28 -25.77 13.44 5.81
N ARG A 29 -25.81 12.43 4.94
CA ARG A 29 -27.06 11.80 4.46
C ARG A 29 -27.54 10.66 5.35
N LYS A 30 -26.82 10.35 6.44
CA LYS A 30 -27.11 9.26 7.37
C LYS A 30 -27.24 7.90 6.68
N TYR A 31 -26.43 7.67 5.63
CA TYR A 31 -26.30 6.34 5.04
C TYR A 31 -25.51 5.41 5.95
N GLU A 32 -25.96 4.17 6.01
CA GLU A 32 -25.17 3.10 6.61
C GLU A 32 -24.07 2.70 5.62
N TYR A 33 -22.82 2.79 6.05
CA TYR A 33 -21.67 2.45 5.23
C TYR A 33 -20.52 1.95 6.09
N LEU A 34 -19.65 1.19 5.46
CA LEU A 34 -18.31 0.88 5.96
C LEU A 34 -17.34 1.30 4.84
N ALA A 35 -16.40 2.14 5.17
CA ALA A 35 -15.36 2.59 4.26
C ALA A 35 -14.02 1.95 4.64
N ILE A 36 -13.28 1.47 3.64
CA ILE A 36 -11.91 0.96 3.81
C ILE A 36 -11.02 1.77 2.87
N GLN A 37 -9.95 2.31 3.41
CA GLN A 37 -8.98 3.12 2.70
C GLN A 37 -7.57 2.59 2.96
N ASP A 38 -6.68 2.77 1.99
CA ASP A 38 -5.27 2.50 2.21
C ASP A 38 -4.71 3.42 3.29
N SER A 39 -3.85 2.86 4.14
CA SER A 39 -3.21 3.61 5.21
C SER A 39 -2.25 4.65 4.68
N ASP A 40 -1.69 4.42 3.49
CA ASP A 40 -0.60 5.24 2.95
C ASP A 40 0.49 5.48 4.02
N PHE A 41 0.96 6.69 4.16
CA PHE A 41 1.94 7.08 5.19
C PHE A 41 1.29 7.62 6.48
N ARG A 42 0.01 7.33 6.75
CA ARG A 42 -0.73 7.86 7.92
C ARG A 42 -0.13 7.40 9.25
N SER A 43 0.48 6.21 9.28
CA SER A 43 1.20 5.70 10.44
C SER A 43 2.33 6.61 10.91
N PHE A 44 2.92 7.40 10.01
CA PHE A 44 3.99 8.36 10.31
C PHE A 44 3.46 9.73 10.75
N GLY A 45 2.23 10.08 10.38
CA GLY A 45 1.63 11.40 10.64
C GLY A 45 0.66 11.45 11.81
N GLN A 46 0.46 10.37 12.57
CA GLN A 46 -0.53 10.27 13.65
C GLN A 46 -1.97 10.66 13.22
N GLN A 47 -2.29 10.56 11.94
CA GLN A 47 -3.63 10.85 11.44
C GLN A 47 -4.58 9.73 11.85
N LYS A 48 -5.50 10.04 12.75
CA LYS A 48 -6.61 9.14 13.14
C LYS A 48 -7.74 9.26 12.13
N ALA A 49 -8.52 8.17 12.00
CA ALA A 49 -9.79 8.23 11.28
C ALA A 49 -10.69 9.29 11.91
N ASN A 50 -11.22 10.19 11.08
CA ASN A 50 -12.15 11.21 11.53
C ASN A 50 -13.61 10.70 11.61
N TYR A 51 -13.84 9.43 11.27
CA TYR A 51 -15.16 8.82 11.18
C TYR A 51 -15.15 7.40 11.72
N ASP A 52 -16.14 7.04 12.53
CA ASP A 52 -16.26 5.72 13.19
C ASP A 52 -16.39 4.54 12.21
N ASN A 53 -16.80 4.81 10.98
CA ASN A 53 -17.06 3.80 9.95
C ASN A 53 -15.96 3.80 8.85
N LEU A 54 -14.84 4.48 9.09
CA LEU A 54 -13.69 4.53 8.18
C LEU A 54 -12.54 3.71 8.79
N PHE A 55 -12.12 2.70 8.08
CA PHE A 55 -11.05 1.78 8.46
C PHE A 55 -9.89 1.88 7.48
N PHE A 56 -8.71 1.52 7.95
CA PHE A 56 -7.49 1.55 7.14
C PHE A 56 -6.89 0.16 7.02
N THR A 57 -6.15 -0.06 5.91
CA THR A 57 -5.31 -1.24 5.76
C THR A 57 -4.27 -1.32 6.87
N ASP A 58 -3.85 -2.52 7.26
CA ASP A 58 -2.86 -2.72 8.33
C ASP A 58 -1.48 -2.15 7.97
N CYS A 59 -1.12 -2.24 6.68
CA CYS A 59 0.13 -1.70 6.13
C CYS A 59 -0.18 -0.52 5.22
N HIS A 60 0.81 -0.06 4.44
CA HIS A 60 0.68 1.09 3.53
C HIS A 60 -0.58 1.00 2.67
N ASP A 61 -0.81 -0.16 2.06
CA ASP A 61 -1.95 -0.49 1.21
C ASP A 61 -2.32 -1.97 1.33
N TYR A 62 -3.25 -2.42 0.49
CA TYR A 62 -3.69 -3.81 0.47
C TYR A 62 -2.57 -4.78 0.09
N GLU A 63 -1.81 -4.47 -0.95
CA GLU A 63 -0.71 -5.31 -1.42
C GLU A 63 0.35 -5.51 -0.34
N MET A 64 0.76 -4.41 0.31
CA MET A 64 1.74 -4.48 1.39
C MET A 64 1.20 -5.20 2.63
N THR A 65 -0.11 -5.11 2.89
CA THR A 65 -0.76 -5.93 3.92
C THR A 65 -0.63 -7.42 3.60
N CYS A 66 -0.82 -7.82 2.33
CA CYS A 66 -0.60 -9.21 1.91
C CYS A 66 0.87 -9.63 2.10
N PHE A 67 1.82 -8.81 1.65
CA PHE A 67 3.26 -9.10 1.77
C PHE A 67 3.79 -9.04 3.21
N SER A 68 3.06 -8.50 4.16
CA SER A 68 3.41 -8.58 5.59
C SER A 68 3.20 -9.99 6.17
N ASP A 69 2.39 -10.82 5.53
CA ASP A 69 2.20 -12.22 5.88
C ASP A 69 3.32 -13.08 5.23
N ASN A 70 4.14 -13.71 6.07
CA ASN A 70 5.25 -14.54 5.60
C ASN A 70 4.79 -15.76 4.79
N ALA A 71 3.65 -16.36 5.15
CA ALA A 71 3.12 -17.52 4.41
C ALA A 71 2.65 -17.09 3.02
N PHE A 72 1.98 -15.94 2.90
CA PHE A 72 1.63 -15.35 1.64
C PHE A 72 2.87 -15.01 0.79
N SER A 73 3.87 -14.32 1.37
CA SER A 73 5.09 -13.93 0.68
C SER A 73 5.83 -15.14 0.11
N GLN A 74 5.89 -16.26 0.85
CA GLN A 74 6.47 -17.50 0.37
C GLN A 74 5.64 -18.09 -0.77
N ALA A 75 4.33 -18.21 -0.63
CA ALA A 75 3.45 -18.75 -1.66
C ALA A 75 3.50 -17.92 -2.96
N PHE A 76 3.58 -16.59 -2.83
CA PHE A 76 3.75 -15.67 -3.95
C PHE A 76 5.09 -15.92 -4.66
N SER A 77 6.20 -15.99 -3.93
CA SER A 77 7.52 -16.26 -4.50
C SER A 77 7.58 -17.63 -5.19
N ASP A 78 6.99 -18.67 -4.61
CA ASP A 78 6.93 -20.00 -5.20
C ASP A 78 6.12 -20.00 -6.50
N ARG A 79 5.02 -19.25 -6.52
CA ARG A 79 4.19 -19.11 -7.72
C ARG A 79 4.90 -18.34 -8.83
N VAL A 80 5.57 -17.25 -8.47
CA VAL A 80 6.41 -16.45 -9.38
C VAL A 80 7.54 -17.31 -9.96
N MET A 81 8.24 -18.05 -9.11
CA MET A 81 9.28 -18.99 -9.56
C MET A 81 8.74 -20.02 -10.56
N LYS A 82 7.56 -20.58 -10.29
CA LYS A 82 6.91 -21.57 -11.18
C LYS A 82 6.51 -20.97 -12.54
N VAL A 83 6.03 -19.73 -12.57
CA VAL A 83 5.48 -19.09 -13.79
C VAL A 83 6.57 -18.40 -14.60
N TYR A 84 7.50 -17.72 -13.94
CA TYR A 84 8.49 -16.83 -14.55
C TYR A 84 9.93 -17.36 -14.45
N GLY A 85 10.16 -18.42 -13.67
CA GLY A 85 11.47 -19.08 -13.57
C GLY A 85 12.52 -18.32 -12.73
N ALA A 86 12.08 -17.40 -11.88
CA ALA A 86 12.95 -16.69 -10.94
C ALA A 86 12.24 -16.46 -9.59
N PRO A 87 12.93 -16.65 -8.45
CA PRO A 87 12.39 -16.33 -7.14
C PRO A 87 12.33 -14.80 -6.94
N VAL A 88 11.46 -14.36 -6.04
CA VAL A 88 11.42 -12.96 -5.61
C VAL A 88 12.43 -12.75 -4.50
N ASN A 89 13.35 -11.80 -4.68
CA ASN A 89 14.28 -11.37 -3.65
C ASN A 89 13.75 -10.13 -2.93
N TYR A 90 12.99 -10.33 -1.87
CA TYR A 90 12.34 -9.25 -1.12
C TYR A 90 13.31 -8.26 -0.48
N ASP A 91 14.47 -8.73 0.00
CA ASP A 91 15.47 -7.85 0.63
C ASP A 91 16.12 -6.92 -0.38
N LEU A 92 16.32 -7.39 -1.61
CA LEU A 92 16.83 -6.56 -2.69
C LEU A 92 15.80 -5.51 -3.12
N ILE A 93 14.53 -5.89 -3.21
CA ILE A 93 13.44 -4.98 -3.56
C ILE A 93 13.28 -3.90 -2.48
N ASP A 94 13.32 -4.29 -1.20
CA ASP A 94 13.28 -3.39 -0.05
C ASP A 94 14.41 -2.36 -0.12
N SER A 95 15.64 -2.84 -0.28
CA SER A 95 16.83 -1.98 -0.40
C SER A 95 16.72 -0.98 -1.54
N ASP A 96 16.23 -1.42 -2.70
CA ASP A 96 16.11 -0.58 -3.88
C ASP A 96 15.05 0.52 -3.73
N LEU A 97 13.93 0.20 -3.10
CA LEU A 97 12.80 1.11 -2.94
C LEU A 97 12.93 2.04 -1.73
N GLN A 98 13.79 1.72 -0.77
CA GLN A 98 13.87 2.43 0.50
C GLN A 98 13.95 3.95 0.33
N LEU A 99 14.85 4.42 -0.53
CA LEU A 99 15.04 5.85 -0.75
C LEU A 99 13.82 6.52 -1.40
N LEU A 100 13.23 5.90 -2.42
CA LEU A 100 12.01 6.39 -3.07
C LEU A 100 10.85 6.49 -2.10
N SER A 101 10.64 5.45 -1.33
CA SER A 101 9.56 5.38 -0.33
C SER A 101 9.74 6.44 0.77
N CYS A 102 10.98 6.66 1.21
CA CYS A 102 11.30 7.74 2.15
C CYS A 102 11.00 9.13 1.57
N TYR A 103 11.24 9.35 0.26
CA TYR A 103 10.86 10.59 -0.40
C TYR A 103 9.34 10.79 -0.43
N LYS A 104 8.60 9.74 -0.78
CA LYS A 104 7.13 9.77 -0.79
C LYS A 104 6.57 10.05 0.62
N ALA A 105 7.07 9.35 1.62
CA ALA A 105 6.68 9.56 3.03
C ALA A 105 6.99 10.99 3.51
N CYS A 106 8.19 11.48 3.25
CA CYS A 106 8.60 12.85 3.58
C CYS A 106 7.69 13.90 2.92
N ASN A 107 7.40 13.72 1.62
CA ASN A 107 6.51 14.60 0.87
C ASN A 107 5.12 14.69 1.53
N MET A 108 4.55 13.56 1.90
CA MET A 108 3.22 13.51 2.51
C MET A 108 3.21 14.07 3.92
N VAL A 109 4.09 13.60 4.80
CA VAL A 109 4.12 14.00 6.22
C VAL A 109 4.41 15.48 6.37
N CYS A 110 5.26 16.03 5.51
CA CYS A 110 5.65 17.44 5.55
C CYS A 110 4.83 18.33 4.61
N SER A 111 3.82 17.78 3.91
CA SER A 111 2.94 18.50 2.99
C SER A 111 3.70 19.32 1.93
N LEU A 112 4.73 18.72 1.32
CA LEU A 112 5.63 19.42 0.40
C LEU A 112 5.05 19.63 -0.99
N GLY A 113 3.93 18.97 -1.33
CA GLY A 113 3.20 19.17 -2.57
C GLY A 113 3.88 18.64 -3.84
N VAL A 114 4.88 17.76 -3.71
CA VAL A 114 5.57 17.16 -4.85
C VAL A 114 4.73 16.05 -5.46
N SER A 115 4.52 16.09 -6.77
CA SER A 115 3.78 15.05 -7.49
C SER A 115 4.70 13.91 -7.93
N PHE A 116 4.35 12.70 -7.54
CA PHE A 116 5.02 11.47 -7.96
C PHE A 116 4.32 10.74 -9.12
N LYS A 117 3.20 11.28 -9.63
CA LYS A 117 2.35 10.63 -10.66
C LYS A 117 3.07 10.27 -11.98
N LEU A 118 4.19 10.91 -12.29
CA LEU A 118 4.94 10.65 -13.51
C LEU A 118 6.19 9.77 -13.31
N ILE A 119 6.44 9.33 -12.07
CA ILE A 119 7.71 8.73 -11.68
C ILE A 119 7.61 7.23 -11.53
N ASP A 120 6.50 6.74 -11.00
CA ASP A 120 6.40 5.40 -10.43
C ASP A 120 6.98 4.30 -11.33
N LYS A 121 6.37 4.05 -12.48
CA LYS A 121 6.85 2.99 -13.39
C LYS A 121 8.23 3.28 -13.99
N LYS A 122 8.55 4.55 -14.27
CA LYS A 122 9.87 4.93 -14.84
C LYS A 122 11.00 4.75 -13.85
N VAL A 123 10.79 5.09 -12.59
CA VAL A 123 11.81 5.02 -11.54
C VAL A 123 11.98 3.59 -11.04
N THR A 124 10.88 2.86 -10.83
CA THR A 124 10.93 1.51 -10.28
C THR A 124 11.44 0.46 -11.27
N GLN A 125 11.44 0.78 -12.57
CA GLN A 125 11.88 -0.13 -13.64
C GLN A 125 13.28 0.18 -14.21
N ILE A 126 14.11 0.93 -13.50
CA ILE A 126 15.50 1.20 -13.91
C ILE A 126 16.50 0.44 -13.01
N PRO A 127 17.75 0.20 -13.50
CA PRO A 127 18.72 -0.62 -12.77
C PRO A 127 19.04 -0.11 -11.37
N ASN A 128 19.25 1.19 -11.23
CA ASN A 128 19.64 1.81 -9.95
C ASN A 128 18.64 2.92 -9.59
N ILE A 129 17.90 2.72 -8.53
CA ILE A 129 17.03 3.74 -7.95
C ILE A 129 17.85 4.50 -6.92
N ASP A 130 18.42 5.63 -7.31
CA ASP A 130 19.21 6.49 -6.44
C ASP A 130 18.61 7.90 -6.31
N TYR A 131 19.23 8.72 -5.48
CA TYR A 131 18.77 10.09 -5.26
C TYR A 131 18.78 10.91 -6.56
N ALA A 132 19.84 10.83 -7.36
CA ALA A 132 19.95 11.59 -8.61
C ALA A 132 18.87 11.15 -9.61
N CYS A 133 18.59 9.85 -9.69
CA CYS A 133 17.52 9.30 -10.49
C CYS A 133 16.15 9.81 -10.05
N ILE A 134 15.85 9.76 -8.75
CA ILE A 134 14.60 10.29 -8.21
C ILE A 134 14.49 11.79 -8.51
N GLN A 135 15.51 12.55 -8.18
CA GLN A 135 15.51 14.01 -8.34
C GLN A 135 15.38 14.46 -9.79
N SER A 136 15.98 13.74 -10.75
CA SER A 136 15.86 14.05 -12.18
C SER A 136 14.45 13.83 -12.73
N ASN A 137 13.65 13.00 -12.08
CA ASN A 137 12.28 12.66 -12.46
C ASN A 137 11.22 13.41 -11.63
N ILE A 138 11.61 14.06 -10.53
CA ILE A 138 10.70 14.83 -9.66
C ILE A 138 10.83 16.33 -9.98
N VAL A 139 9.73 16.92 -10.42
CA VAL A 139 9.61 18.36 -10.53
C VAL A 139 9.27 18.92 -9.15
N GLY A 140 10.27 19.30 -8.37
CA GLY A 140 10.07 19.89 -7.04
C GLY A 140 11.35 19.99 -6.20
N ASN A 141 11.28 20.78 -5.12
CA ASN A 141 12.42 21.22 -4.31
C ASN A 141 12.67 20.33 -3.07
N LEU A 142 12.53 19.00 -3.17
CA LEU A 142 12.95 18.15 -2.07
C LEU A 142 14.47 18.21 -1.90
N GLN A 143 14.94 18.87 -0.85
CA GLN A 143 16.36 18.95 -0.56
C GLN A 143 16.87 17.63 0.04
N GLN A 144 17.98 17.11 -0.48
CA GLN A 144 18.58 15.86 -0.04
C GLN A 144 18.83 15.80 1.49
N GLY A 145 19.27 16.92 2.07
CA GLY A 145 19.51 17.00 3.52
C GLY A 145 18.25 16.80 4.35
N TYR A 146 17.12 17.31 3.87
CA TYR A 146 15.84 17.17 4.53
C TYR A 146 15.35 15.71 4.52
N VAL A 147 15.42 15.05 3.37
CA VAL A 147 15.05 13.64 3.24
C VAL A 147 15.96 12.75 4.08
N LYS A 148 17.28 12.96 4.06
CA LYS A 148 18.22 12.21 4.90
C LYS A 148 17.93 12.36 6.40
N GLY A 149 17.59 13.56 6.86
CA GLY A 149 17.18 13.81 8.23
C GLY A 149 15.90 13.07 8.61
N PHE A 150 14.92 13.07 7.70
CA PHE A 150 13.66 12.36 7.86
C PHE A 150 13.86 10.84 7.89
N VAL A 151 14.64 10.28 6.95
CA VAL A 151 15.00 8.84 6.93
C VAL A 151 15.62 8.41 8.24
N LYS A 152 16.60 9.19 8.76
CA LYS A 152 17.24 8.88 10.04
C LYS A 152 16.27 8.92 11.22
N SER A 153 15.25 9.77 11.17
CA SER A 153 14.19 9.80 12.19
C SER A 153 13.22 8.62 12.05
N LEU A 154 13.00 8.13 10.83
CA LEU A 154 12.15 6.97 10.56
C LEU A 154 12.79 5.65 10.98
N ASP A 155 14.10 5.47 10.81
CA ASP A 155 14.83 4.25 11.20
C ASP A 155 14.57 3.85 12.67
N ASN A 156 14.24 4.84 13.52
CA ASN A 156 13.85 4.61 14.91
C ASN A 156 12.34 4.33 15.12
N GLN A 157 11.50 4.52 14.10
CA GLN A 157 10.04 4.42 14.20
C GLN A 157 9.45 3.33 13.31
N LEU A 158 10.20 2.83 12.33
CA LEU A 158 9.70 1.87 11.34
C LEU A 158 9.61 0.46 11.91
N GLN A 159 8.41 0.02 12.15
CA GLN A 159 8.07 -1.38 12.41
C GLN A 159 7.87 -2.15 11.10
N GLY A 160 8.89 -2.16 10.22
CA GLY A 160 8.89 -3.02 9.06
C GLY A 160 8.56 -2.34 7.72
N ARG A 161 8.97 -3.02 6.65
CA ARG A 161 8.85 -2.60 5.25
C ARG A 161 7.41 -2.33 4.78
N CYS A 162 6.44 -3.01 5.38
CA CYS A 162 5.04 -2.94 4.95
C CYS A 162 4.38 -1.56 5.15
N HIS A 163 4.90 -0.73 6.05
CA HIS A 163 4.37 0.63 6.26
C HIS A 163 5.08 1.68 5.41
N LEU A 164 6.28 1.37 4.93
CA LEU A 164 7.09 2.31 4.16
C LEU A 164 6.83 2.24 2.66
N HIS A 165 6.72 1.02 2.12
CA HIS A 165 6.62 0.82 0.67
C HIS A 165 5.18 0.86 0.18
N ASN A 166 4.98 1.49 -0.98
CA ASN A 166 3.75 1.42 -1.75
C ASN A 166 3.71 0.11 -2.54
N GLY A 167 2.57 -0.59 -2.54
CA GLY A 167 2.42 -1.87 -3.20
C GLY A 167 2.64 -1.83 -4.71
N HIS A 168 2.22 -0.75 -5.37
CA HIS A 168 2.49 -0.55 -6.80
C HIS A 168 3.98 -0.44 -7.11
N ASP A 169 4.74 0.34 -6.30
CA ASP A 169 6.20 0.42 -6.47
C ASP A 169 6.84 -0.95 -6.25
N TRP A 170 6.36 -1.68 -5.24
CA TRP A 170 6.84 -3.02 -4.89
C TRP A 170 6.64 -4.00 -6.04
N LEU A 171 5.43 -4.09 -6.59
CA LEU A 171 5.12 -4.95 -7.73
C LEU A 171 5.86 -4.53 -8.99
N ASN A 172 5.96 -3.23 -9.29
CA ASN A 172 6.75 -2.73 -10.40
C ASN A 172 8.23 -3.10 -10.28
N ARG A 173 8.79 -3.09 -9.06
CA ARG A 173 10.17 -3.51 -8.85
C ARG A 173 10.34 -5.01 -9.02
N ILE A 174 9.37 -5.82 -8.62
CA ILE A 174 9.34 -7.26 -8.94
C ILE A 174 9.32 -7.45 -10.47
N CYS A 175 8.45 -6.76 -11.19
CA CYS A 175 8.39 -6.80 -12.67
C CYS A 175 9.75 -6.50 -13.29
N TYR A 176 10.45 -5.48 -12.82
CA TYR A 176 11.79 -5.13 -13.30
C TYR A 176 12.76 -6.32 -13.25
N TYR A 177 12.81 -7.03 -12.10
CA TYR A 177 13.69 -8.21 -11.96
C TYR A 177 13.24 -9.41 -12.79
N LEU A 178 11.95 -9.57 -13.03
CA LEU A 178 11.42 -10.67 -13.84
C LEU A 178 11.57 -10.38 -15.33
N ASN A 179 11.50 -9.14 -15.78
CA ASN A 179 11.55 -8.74 -17.19
C ASN A 179 12.87 -9.06 -17.89
N SER A 180 13.92 -9.41 -17.16
CA SER A 180 15.14 -9.98 -17.75
C SER A 180 14.92 -11.35 -18.41
N LYS A 181 13.81 -12.04 -18.09
CA LYS A 181 13.49 -13.40 -18.58
C LYS A 181 12.19 -13.48 -19.37
N LYS A 182 11.18 -12.73 -18.99
CA LYS A 182 9.85 -12.72 -19.61
C LYS A 182 9.18 -11.39 -19.33
N THR A 183 8.53 -10.78 -20.29
CA THR A 183 7.72 -9.57 -20.06
C THR A 183 6.62 -9.88 -19.04
N VAL A 184 6.59 -9.12 -17.96
CA VAL A 184 5.63 -9.23 -16.88
C VAL A 184 5.08 -7.83 -16.61
N GLU A 185 3.77 -7.69 -16.58
CA GLU A 185 3.10 -6.43 -16.26
C GLU A 185 2.64 -6.46 -14.80
N GLU A 186 2.52 -5.27 -14.22
CA GLU A 186 2.12 -5.10 -12.82
C GLU A 186 0.75 -5.72 -12.54
N GLU A 187 -0.18 -5.56 -13.48
CA GLU A 187 -1.54 -6.07 -13.39
C GLU A 187 -1.57 -7.59 -13.23
N GLU A 188 -0.68 -8.32 -13.91
CA GLU A 188 -0.55 -9.78 -13.76
C GLU A 188 -0.15 -10.17 -12.34
N LEU A 189 0.76 -9.40 -11.73
CA LEU A 189 1.18 -9.62 -10.35
C LEU A 189 0.11 -9.22 -9.34
N GLN A 190 -0.66 -8.16 -9.61
CA GLN A 190 -1.82 -7.77 -8.78
C GLN A 190 -2.90 -8.87 -8.78
N GLU A 191 -3.21 -9.43 -9.94
CA GLU A 191 -4.13 -10.58 -10.04
C GLU A 191 -3.62 -11.77 -9.24
N LEU A 192 -2.31 -12.01 -9.27
CA LEU A 192 -1.67 -13.06 -8.49
C LEU A 192 -1.79 -12.81 -6.99
N VAL A 193 -1.56 -11.57 -6.53
CA VAL A 193 -1.77 -11.17 -5.13
C VAL A 193 -3.19 -11.48 -4.68
N VAL A 194 -4.18 -11.02 -5.45
CA VAL A 194 -5.61 -11.26 -5.13
C VAL A 194 -5.96 -12.75 -5.11
N SER A 195 -5.37 -13.54 -6.01
CA SER A 195 -5.69 -14.98 -6.11
C SER A 195 -5.08 -15.83 -4.99
N LEU A 196 -3.95 -15.40 -4.45
CA LEU A 196 -3.22 -16.15 -3.43
C LEU A 196 -3.56 -15.73 -1.99
N TYR A 197 -4.03 -14.49 -1.79
CA TYR A 197 -4.32 -14.02 -0.44
C TYR A 197 -5.54 -14.72 0.15
N SER A 198 -5.32 -15.47 1.22
CA SER A 198 -6.34 -16.35 1.79
C SER A 198 -7.27 -15.60 2.76
N LYS A 199 -8.46 -16.19 2.98
CA LYS A 199 -9.37 -15.73 4.03
C LYS A 199 -8.74 -15.88 5.41
N GLU A 200 -8.00 -16.95 5.60
CA GLU A 200 -7.31 -17.26 6.87
C GLU A 200 -6.27 -16.19 7.20
N SER A 201 -5.53 -15.68 6.22
CA SER A 201 -4.62 -14.54 6.40
C SER A 201 -5.38 -13.26 6.68
N PHE A 202 -6.46 -12.97 5.94
CA PHE A 202 -7.25 -11.76 6.13
C PHE A 202 -7.86 -11.65 7.53
N VAL A 203 -8.36 -12.75 8.10
CA VAL A 203 -8.97 -12.72 9.44
C VAL A 203 -7.96 -12.47 10.58
N GLN A 204 -6.66 -12.54 10.29
CA GLN A 204 -5.61 -12.19 11.27
C GLN A 204 -5.30 -10.69 11.29
N THR A 205 -5.69 -9.94 10.27
CA THR A 205 -5.42 -8.50 10.15
C THR A 205 -6.14 -7.71 11.24
N GLN A 206 -5.57 -6.57 11.61
CA GLN A 206 -6.24 -5.63 12.52
C GLN A 206 -7.48 -5.05 11.87
N LEU A 207 -7.40 -4.74 10.57
CA LEU A 207 -8.55 -4.28 9.78
C LEU A 207 -9.76 -5.23 9.93
N TYR A 208 -9.56 -6.55 9.79
CA TYR A 208 -10.66 -7.51 9.95
C TYR A 208 -11.24 -7.48 11.37
N LYS A 209 -10.38 -7.47 12.39
CA LYS A 209 -10.80 -7.42 13.80
C LYS A 209 -11.61 -6.16 14.10
N ASP A 210 -11.18 -5.02 13.58
CA ASP A 210 -11.87 -3.74 13.75
C ASP A 210 -13.24 -3.74 13.07
N ILE A 211 -13.34 -4.33 11.86
CA ILE A 211 -14.61 -4.50 11.15
C ILE A 211 -15.57 -5.40 11.94
N VAL A 212 -15.09 -6.52 12.49
CA VAL A 212 -15.91 -7.42 13.30
C VAL A 212 -16.45 -6.71 14.54
N LEU A 213 -15.61 -5.98 15.25
CA LEU A 213 -16.03 -5.20 16.42
C LEU A 213 -17.07 -4.12 16.05
N TRP A 214 -16.87 -3.46 14.92
CA TRP A 214 -17.84 -2.49 14.40
C TRP A 214 -19.17 -3.17 14.04
N GLU A 215 -19.13 -4.32 13.38
CA GLU A 215 -20.30 -5.11 13.02
C GLU A 215 -21.10 -5.55 14.27
N GLU A 216 -20.40 -6.04 15.29
CA GLU A 216 -21.02 -6.42 16.58
C GLU A 216 -21.72 -5.24 17.27
N LYS A 217 -21.07 -4.08 17.28
CA LYS A 217 -21.62 -2.85 17.84
C LYS A 217 -22.88 -2.37 17.08
N ASN A 218 -22.91 -2.59 15.77
CA ASN A 218 -23.97 -2.09 14.88
C ASN A 218 -24.98 -3.17 14.46
N ARG A 219 -24.87 -4.43 14.93
CA ARG A 219 -25.80 -5.54 14.61
C ARG A 219 -27.28 -5.23 14.83
N LYS A 220 -27.63 -4.29 15.71
CA LYS A 220 -29.02 -3.84 15.92
C LYS A 220 -29.57 -3.02 14.77
N VAL A 221 -28.74 -2.63 13.83
CA VAL A 221 -29.09 -1.79 12.67
C VAL A 221 -29.38 -2.64 11.43
N TRP A 222 -28.89 -3.90 11.41
CA TRP A 222 -28.99 -4.81 10.26
C TRP A 222 -30.10 -5.88 10.37
N ASN A 223 -30.85 -5.91 11.49
CA ASN A 223 -32.04 -6.71 11.76
C ASN A 223 -33.27 -5.80 11.80
#